data_9393bcda28886505a3c0cb76d403072f
#
_entry.id   9393bcda28886505a3c0cb76d403072f
#
_cell.length_a   1.000
_cell.length_b   1.000
_cell.length_c   1.000
_cell.angle_alpha   90.00
_cell.angle_beta   90.00
_cell.angle_gamma   90.00
#
_symmetry.space_group_name_H-M   'P 1'
#
loop_
_entity.id
_entity.type
_entity.pdbx_description
1 polymer ?
#
loop_
_entity_poly.entity_id
_entity_poly.type
_entity_poly.pdbx_seq_one_letter_code
_entity_poly.pdbx_strand_id
1 'polypeptide(L)'
;MKNFLTLLLVLVVTTSNAQAFKGKGDTKFQVGASFQNGGTGINSTLDFGIGENMSFGFSATYLLKADAILNIEPKFEDRADINARFNANIGNVLKLDEKFDLYPGLHLGIRNFGAHLGARYFFTDGFGVYTETSIPIAQYNTKSTGFQNYNNQFVFNIGASFNL
;
A
#
# COMPACT_ATOMS: atom_id res chain seq x y z
N MET A 1 10.59 -13.36 29.51
CA MET A 1 10.83 -12.10 28.82
C MET A 1 12.22 -12.01 28.18
N LYS A 2 13.32 -12.44 28.83
CA LYS A 2 14.68 -12.44 28.23
C LYS A 2 14.76 -13.27 26.94
N ASN A 3 14.16 -14.45 26.89
CA ASN A 3 14.21 -15.35 25.71
C ASN A 3 13.41 -14.81 24.50
N PHE A 4 12.38 -14.00 24.74
CA PHE A 4 11.60 -13.36 23.68
C PHE A 4 12.40 -12.21 23.02
N LEU A 5 13.14 -11.45 23.83
CA LEU A 5 14.03 -10.41 23.34
C LEU A 5 15.21 -10.98 22.54
N THR A 6 15.73 -12.15 22.96
CA THR A 6 16.80 -12.85 22.25
C THR A 6 16.30 -13.44 20.93
N LEU A 7 15.06 -13.94 20.86
CA LEU A 7 14.43 -14.40 19.63
C LEU A 7 14.20 -13.26 18.65
N LEU A 8 13.80 -12.10 19.16
CA LEU A 8 13.64 -10.88 18.35
C LEU A 8 14.99 -10.38 17.81
N LEU A 9 16.07 -10.49 18.62
CA LEU A 9 17.42 -10.09 18.23
C LEU A 9 18.05 -11.04 17.22
N VAL A 10 17.76 -12.33 17.27
CA VAL A 10 18.26 -13.33 16.31
C VAL A 10 17.60 -13.18 14.94
N LEU A 11 16.39 -12.67 14.86
CA LEU A 11 15.71 -12.34 13.60
C LEU A 11 16.35 -11.14 12.85
N VAL A 12 17.19 -10.34 13.52
CA VAL A 12 17.78 -9.11 12.97
C VAL A 12 19.18 -9.36 12.35
N VAL A 13 19.80 -10.52 12.52
CA VAL A 13 21.23 -10.74 12.16
C VAL A 13 21.45 -11.62 10.91
N THR A 14 20.46 -11.79 10.05
CA THR A 14 20.77 -12.27 8.69
C THR A 14 21.05 -11.06 7.81
N THR A 15 22.34 -10.74 7.64
CA THR A 15 22.81 -9.81 6.61
C THR A 15 22.57 -10.44 5.23
N SER A 16 21.33 -10.42 4.77
CA SER A 16 21.02 -10.74 3.41
C SER A 16 21.01 -9.43 2.60
N ASN A 17 21.41 -9.49 1.34
CA ASN A 17 21.35 -8.38 0.41
C ASN A 17 19.88 -8.06 0.05
N ALA A 18 19.13 -7.56 1.02
CA ALA A 18 17.74 -7.22 0.86
C ALA A 18 17.61 -6.10 -0.17
N GLN A 19 17.16 -6.45 -1.37
CA GLN A 19 16.86 -5.45 -2.40
C GLN A 19 15.37 -5.14 -2.40
N ALA A 20 15.04 -3.87 -2.24
CA ALA A 20 13.65 -3.42 -2.14
C ALA A 20 12.86 -3.59 -3.44
N PHE A 21 13.53 -3.51 -4.60
CA PHE A 21 12.94 -3.83 -5.90
C PHE A 21 14.00 -4.46 -6.82
N LYS A 22 13.72 -5.67 -7.32
CA LYS A 22 14.65 -6.47 -8.13
C LYS A 22 14.41 -6.36 -9.64
N GLY A 23 13.41 -5.56 -10.05
CA GLY A 23 13.07 -5.38 -11.46
C GLY A 23 12.08 -6.43 -11.97
N LYS A 24 12.25 -6.85 -13.23
CA LYS A 24 11.33 -7.80 -13.88
C LYS A 24 11.27 -9.14 -13.14
N GLY A 25 10.04 -9.57 -12.84
CA GLY A 25 9.76 -10.84 -12.15
C GLY A 25 9.73 -10.70 -10.62
N ASP A 26 10.03 -9.52 -10.10
CA ASP A 26 9.86 -9.24 -8.67
C ASP A 26 8.37 -9.25 -8.28
N THR A 27 8.04 -9.83 -7.15
CA THR A 27 6.66 -9.87 -6.65
C THR A 27 6.63 -9.34 -5.23
N LYS A 28 5.86 -8.27 -5.01
CA LYS A 28 5.68 -7.62 -3.70
C LYS A 28 4.26 -7.81 -3.22
N PHE A 29 4.13 -8.35 -2.03
CA PHE A 29 2.88 -8.37 -1.29
C PHE A 29 2.96 -7.42 -0.10
N GLN A 30 1.97 -6.57 0.06
CA GLN A 30 1.88 -5.65 1.20
C GLN A 30 0.53 -5.81 1.88
N VAL A 31 0.54 -5.68 3.19
CA VAL A 31 -0.69 -5.67 4.00
C VAL A 31 -0.51 -4.75 5.18
N GLY A 32 -1.52 -3.93 5.47
CA GLY A 32 -1.43 -2.94 6.54
C GLY A 32 -2.74 -2.29 6.90
N ALA A 33 -2.63 -1.33 7.80
CA ALA A 33 -3.74 -0.47 8.19
C ALA A 33 -3.93 0.66 7.18
N SER A 34 -5.19 1.00 6.93
CA SER A 34 -5.63 2.09 6.06
C SER A 34 -6.36 3.13 6.87
N PHE A 35 -6.03 4.39 6.64
CA PHE A 35 -6.57 5.55 7.36
C PHE A 35 -7.07 6.60 6.38
N GLN A 36 -8.29 7.08 6.60
CA GLN A 36 -8.89 8.17 5.85
C GLN A 36 -9.88 8.93 6.73
N ASN A 37 -10.35 10.08 6.27
CA ASN A 37 -11.37 10.80 7.01
C ASN A 37 -12.67 9.98 7.04
N GLY A 38 -13.24 9.80 8.25
CA GLY A 38 -14.44 9.02 8.47
C GLY A 38 -14.27 7.50 8.41
N GLY A 39 -13.03 6.96 8.29
CA GLY A 39 -12.86 5.52 8.25
C GLY A 39 -11.44 5.01 8.48
N THR A 40 -11.36 3.82 9.07
CA THR A 40 -10.11 3.05 9.22
C THR A 40 -10.35 1.61 8.79
N GLY A 41 -9.32 0.99 8.21
CA GLY A 41 -9.47 -0.35 7.67
C GLY A 41 -8.16 -1.08 7.44
N ILE A 42 -8.22 -2.05 6.57
CA ILE A 42 -7.06 -2.81 6.09
C ILE A 42 -6.88 -2.54 4.59
N ASN A 43 -5.63 -2.49 4.18
CA ASN A 43 -5.22 -2.42 2.78
C ASN A 43 -4.30 -3.60 2.47
N SER A 44 -4.41 -4.13 1.28
CA SER A 44 -3.49 -5.13 0.74
C SER A 44 -3.14 -4.78 -0.69
N THR A 45 -1.88 -4.97 -1.08
CA THR A 45 -1.42 -4.80 -2.46
C THR A 45 -0.64 -6.01 -2.94
N LEU A 46 -0.69 -6.27 -4.23
CA LEU A 46 0.13 -7.28 -4.90
C LEU A 46 0.67 -6.66 -6.19
N ASP A 47 1.98 -6.44 -6.24
CA ASP A 47 2.68 -5.79 -7.34
C ASP A 47 3.65 -6.76 -8.02
N PHE A 48 3.67 -6.76 -9.35
CA PHE A 48 4.52 -7.58 -10.20
C PHE A 48 5.48 -6.70 -10.99
N GLY A 49 6.76 -6.93 -10.87
CA GLY A 49 7.80 -6.26 -11.63
C GLY A 49 7.73 -6.62 -13.11
N ILE A 50 7.48 -5.63 -13.96
CA ILE A 50 7.37 -5.80 -15.42
C ILE A 50 8.57 -5.21 -16.18
N GLY A 51 9.43 -4.48 -15.51
CA GLY A 51 10.63 -3.83 -16.06
C GLY A 51 11.65 -3.57 -14.98
N GLU A 52 12.75 -2.91 -15.34
CA GLU A 52 13.83 -2.58 -14.38
C GLU A 52 13.34 -1.71 -13.22
N ASN A 53 12.44 -0.76 -13.51
CA ASN A 53 11.95 0.23 -12.55
C ASN A 53 10.43 0.39 -12.61
N MET A 54 9.71 -0.64 -13.06
CA MET A 54 8.24 -0.57 -13.23
C MET A 54 7.58 -1.81 -12.69
N SER A 55 6.46 -1.63 -12.02
CA SER A 55 5.58 -2.71 -11.61
C SER A 55 4.11 -2.39 -11.91
N PHE A 56 3.34 -3.45 -12.15
CA PHE A 56 1.90 -3.42 -12.27
C PHE A 56 1.30 -4.31 -11.20
N GLY A 57 0.15 -3.94 -10.67
CA GLY A 57 -0.45 -4.74 -9.61
C GLY A 57 -1.89 -4.37 -9.31
N PHE A 58 -2.34 -4.88 -8.18
CA PHE A 58 -3.68 -4.64 -7.67
C PHE A 58 -3.62 -4.23 -6.21
N SER A 59 -4.59 -3.45 -5.77
CA SER A 59 -4.82 -3.17 -4.36
C SER A 59 -6.28 -3.40 -3.99
N ALA A 60 -6.50 -3.81 -2.76
CA ALA A 60 -7.81 -3.95 -2.17
C ALA A 60 -7.82 -3.29 -0.79
N THR A 61 -8.85 -2.51 -0.51
CA THR A 61 -9.06 -1.84 0.78
C THR A 61 -10.43 -2.20 1.31
N TYR A 62 -10.50 -2.45 2.62
CA TYR A 62 -11.77 -2.63 3.31
C TYR A 62 -11.78 -1.85 4.63
N LEU A 63 -12.75 -0.97 4.80
CA LEU A 63 -12.93 -0.19 6.02
C LEU A 63 -13.59 -1.05 7.09
N LEU A 64 -12.84 -1.38 8.13
CA LEU A 64 -13.34 -2.11 9.31
C LEU A 64 -14.24 -1.22 10.15
N LYS A 65 -13.85 0.05 10.29
CA LYS A 65 -14.66 1.09 10.93
C LYS A 65 -14.88 2.20 9.89
N ALA A 66 -16.14 2.57 9.72
CA ALA A 66 -16.56 3.70 8.89
C ALA A 66 -17.72 4.40 9.58
N ASP A 67 -17.69 5.72 9.57
CA ASP A 67 -18.66 6.53 10.30
C ASP A 67 -20.04 6.46 9.64
N ALA A 68 -21.09 6.37 10.44
CA ALA A 68 -22.46 6.47 9.95
C ALA A 68 -22.75 7.90 9.45
N ILE A 69 -23.53 8.02 8.40
CA ILE A 69 -24.00 9.31 7.87
C ILE A 69 -25.50 9.41 8.08
N LEU A 70 -25.96 10.44 8.78
CA LEU A 70 -27.38 10.61 9.15
C LEU A 70 -27.98 9.37 9.85
N ASN A 71 -27.19 8.71 10.72
CA ASN A 71 -27.55 7.47 11.41
C ASN A 71 -27.75 6.26 10.48
N ILE A 72 -27.28 6.32 9.23
CA ILE A 72 -27.26 5.20 8.30
C ILE A 72 -25.85 4.62 8.30
N GLU A 73 -25.72 3.32 8.54
CA GLU A 73 -24.44 2.61 8.49
C GLU A 73 -24.05 2.32 7.03
N PRO A 74 -22.74 2.46 6.69
CA PRO A 74 -22.26 2.11 5.36
C PRO A 74 -22.35 0.60 5.14
N LYS A 75 -22.79 0.20 3.94
CA LYS A 75 -22.84 -1.19 3.51
C LYS A 75 -21.45 -1.72 3.15
N PHE A 76 -21.35 -3.02 2.86
CA PHE A 76 -20.12 -3.66 2.42
C PHE A 76 -19.52 -2.96 1.19
N GLU A 77 -20.34 -2.69 0.17
CA GLU A 77 -19.94 -2.02 -1.06
C GLU A 77 -19.40 -0.60 -0.85
N ASP A 78 -19.88 0.09 0.18
CA ASP A 78 -19.38 1.43 0.53
C ASP A 78 -17.99 1.39 1.16
N ARG A 79 -17.68 0.30 1.86
CA ARG A 79 -16.43 0.10 2.61
C ARG A 79 -15.31 -0.50 1.78
N ALA A 80 -15.66 -1.26 0.72
CA ALA A 80 -14.71 -1.96 -0.13
C ALA A 80 -14.24 -1.09 -1.30
N ASP A 81 -12.95 -1.24 -1.67
CA ASP A 81 -12.38 -0.68 -2.89
C ASP A 81 -11.36 -1.63 -3.50
N ILE A 82 -11.29 -1.65 -4.82
CA ILE A 82 -10.34 -2.44 -5.59
C ILE A 82 -9.78 -1.56 -6.71
N ASN A 83 -8.46 -1.59 -6.87
CA ASN A 83 -7.76 -0.80 -7.87
C ASN A 83 -6.75 -1.68 -8.64
N ALA A 84 -6.62 -1.45 -9.93
CA ALA A 84 -5.42 -1.76 -10.69
C ALA A 84 -4.42 -0.62 -10.50
N ARG A 85 -3.13 -0.93 -10.38
CA ARG A 85 -2.10 0.06 -10.08
C ARG A 85 -0.85 -0.13 -10.93
N PHE A 86 -0.17 0.97 -11.21
CA PHE A 86 1.09 1.00 -11.92
C PHE A 86 2.07 1.88 -11.13
N ASN A 87 3.26 1.35 -10.85
CA ASN A 87 4.28 2.03 -10.05
C ASN A 87 5.56 2.21 -10.86
N ALA A 88 6.20 3.36 -10.65
CA ALA A 88 7.58 3.60 -11.03
C ALA A 88 8.46 3.40 -9.77
N ASN A 89 9.22 2.32 -9.71
CA ASN A 89 10.12 2.00 -8.58
C ASN A 89 11.43 2.76 -8.80
N ILE A 90 11.58 3.91 -8.17
CA ILE A 90 12.65 4.87 -8.47
C ILE A 90 13.79 4.87 -7.43
N GLY A 91 13.77 3.98 -6.45
CA GLY A 91 14.83 3.86 -5.45
C GLY A 91 16.21 3.68 -6.10
N ASN A 92 16.34 2.76 -7.05
CA ASN A 92 17.59 2.51 -7.79
C ASN A 92 18.00 3.70 -8.67
N VAL A 93 17.04 4.37 -9.31
CA VAL A 93 17.28 5.55 -10.16
C VAL A 93 17.85 6.71 -9.36
N LEU A 94 17.34 6.90 -8.14
CA LEU A 94 17.80 7.93 -7.21
C LEU A 94 19.07 7.53 -6.46
N LYS A 95 19.60 6.31 -6.70
CA LYS A 95 20.77 5.76 -6.00
C LYS A 95 20.59 5.74 -4.47
N LEU A 96 19.39 5.42 -4.03
CA LEU A 96 19.09 5.22 -2.61
C LEU A 96 19.66 3.89 -2.13
N ASP A 97 19.60 3.66 -0.81
CA ASP A 97 19.97 2.35 -0.23
C ASP A 97 19.19 1.23 -0.94
N GLU A 98 19.85 0.13 -1.28
CA GLU A 98 19.23 -1.01 -1.99
C GLU A 98 18.03 -1.59 -1.24
N LYS A 99 17.97 -1.42 0.08
CA LYS A 99 16.87 -1.84 0.94
C LYS A 99 15.67 -0.89 0.91
N PHE A 100 15.83 0.28 0.31
CA PHE A 100 14.80 1.32 0.26
C PHE A 100 14.31 1.52 -1.17
N ASP A 101 12.99 1.54 -1.34
CA ASP A 101 12.36 1.89 -2.60
C ASP A 101 11.31 2.98 -2.39
N LEU A 102 11.32 3.95 -3.29
CA LEU A 102 10.31 4.98 -3.44
C LEU A 102 9.54 4.69 -4.71
N TYR A 103 8.21 4.60 -4.62
CA TYR A 103 7.38 4.22 -5.76
C TYR A 103 6.17 5.16 -5.93
N PRO A 104 6.35 6.28 -6.66
CA PRO A 104 5.21 7.02 -7.20
C PRO A 104 4.45 6.14 -8.21
N GLY A 105 3.13 6.33 -8.27
CA GLY A 105 2.31 5.56 -9.19
C GLY A 105 0.94 6.14 -9.45
N LEU A 106 0.22 5.47 -10.34
CA LEU A 106 -1.16 5.76 -10.68
C LEU A 106 -2.02 4.53 -10.38
N HIS A 107 -3.28 4.76 -10.05
CA HIS A 107 -4.24 3.68 -9.87
C HIS A 107 -5.56 3.99 -10.57
N LEU A 108 -6.19 2.93 -11.05
CA LEU A 108 -7.52 2.96 -11.64
C LEU A 108 -8.40 2.02 -10.83
N GLY A 109 -9.31 2.59 -10.06
CA GLY A 109 -10.20 1.86 -9.17
C GLY A 109 -11.64 1.83 -9.64
N ILE A 110 -12.49 1.24 -8.82
CA ILE A 110 -13.94 1.26 -9.04
C ILE A 110 -14.58 2.59 -8.66
N ARG A 111 -13.86 3.48 -7.96
CA ARG A 111 -14.36 4.78 -7.46
C ARG A 111 -13.71 5.98 -8.12
N ASN A 112 -12.45 5.87 -8.49
CA ASN A 112 -11.67 6.98 -9.03
C ASN A 112 -10.48 6.49 -9.85
N PHE A 113 -9.93 7.42 -10.63
CA PHE A 113 -8.57 7.40 -11.11
C PHE A 113 -7.74 8.31 -10.21
N GLY A 114 -6.61 7.84 -9.71
CA GLY A 114 -5.81 8.59 -8.76
C GLY A 114 -4.31 8.35 -8.88
N ALA A 115 -3.57 9.06 -8.03
CA ALA A 115 -2.14 8.90 -7.85
C ALA A 115 -1.83 8.41 -6.43
N HIS A 116 -0.69 7.74 -6.29
CA HIS A 116 -0.16 7.34 -5.00
C HIS A 116 1.35 7.55 -4.96
N LEU A 117 1.87 7.69 -3.76
CA LEU A 117 3.30 7.73 -3.45
C LEU A 117 3.55 6.81 -2.28
N GLY A 118 4.34 5.78 -2.50
CA GLY A 118 4.73 4.85 -1.47
C GLY A 118 6.23 4.80 -1.27
N ALA A 119 6.62 4.41 -0.06
CA ALA A 119 7.98 4.10 0.34
C ALA A 119 7.99 2.76 1.07
N ARG A 120 9.01 1.95 0.83
CA ARG A 120 9.21 0.68 1.53
C ARG A 120 10.66 0.47 1.88
N TYR A 121 10.90 -0.18 3.02
CA TYR A 121 12.21 -0.53 3.51
C TYR A 121 12.24 -2.00 3.93
N PHE A 122 13.19 -2.76 3.40
CA PHE A 122 13.35 -4.18 3.69
C PHE A 122 14.47 -4.40 4.71
N PHE A 123 14.12 -5.06 5.80
CA PHE A 123 15.09 -5.48 6.84
C PHE A 123 15.83 -6.75 6.43
N THR A 124 15.12 -7.63 5.72
CA THR A 124 15.62 -8.91 5.19
C THR A 124 15.15 -9.07 3.74
N ASP A 125 15.64 -10.08 3.02
CA ASP A 125 15.23 -10.37 1.63
C ASP A 125 13.71 -10.58 1.49
N GLY A 126 13.05 -11.10 2.51
CA GLY A 126 11.64 -11.46 2.46
C GLY A 126 10.70 -10.51 3.21
N PHE A 127 11.23 -9.62 4.08
CA PHE A 127 10.40 -8.83 4.99
C PHE A 127 10.85 -7.38 5.14
N GLY A 128 9.89 -6.49 5.08
CA GLY A 128 10.05 -5.06 5.27
C GLY A 128 8.79 -4.38 5.78
N VAL A 129 8.81 -3.08 5.78
CA VAL A 129 7.68 -2.21 6.09
C VAL A 129 7.42 -1.26 4.93
N TYR A 130 6.19 -0.78 4.83
CA TYR A 130 5.83 0.24 3.85
C TYR A 130 4.94 1.31 4.44
N THR A 131 4.94 2.45 3.78
CA THR A 131 3.96 3.50 3.93
C THR A 131 3.56 4.01 2.56
N GLU A 132 2.30 4.37 2.38
CA GLU A 132 1.78 4.85 1.10
C GLU A 132 0.68 5.88 1.33
N THR A 133 0.69 6.92 0.54
CA THR A 133 -0.39 7.91 0.46
C THR A 133 -1.03 7.85 -0.91
N SER A 134 -2.34 8.03 -0.98
CA SER A 134 -3.06 8.13 -2.25
C SER A 134 -4.07 9.26 -2.26
N ILE A 135 -4.29 9.82 -3.45
CA ILE A 135 -5.24 10.90 -3.70
C ILE A 135 -5.99 10.63 -5.01
N PRO A 136 -7.28 10.92 -5.09
CA PRO A 136 -8.01 10.90 -6.35
C PRO A 136 -7.59 12.08 -7.23
N ILE A 137 -7.38 11.82 -8.54
CA ILE A 137 -7.22 12.84 -9.58
C ILE A 137 -8.55 13.09 -10.26
N ALA A 138 -9.29 12.02 -10.57
CA ALA A 138 -10.60 12.08 -11.19
C ALA A 138 -11.57 11.13 -10.47
N GLN A 139 -12.58 11.69 -9.84
CA GLN A 139 -13.65 10.95 -9.18
C GLN A 139 -14.76 10.65 -10.19
N TYR A 140 -15.25 9.41 -10.26
CA TYR A 140 -16.32 9.05 -11.20
C TYR A 140 -17.69 9.58 -10.76
N ASN A 141 -17.85 9.76 -9.45
CA ASN A 141 -19.03 10.37 -8.90
C ASN A 141 -18.65 11.63 -8.10
N THR A 142 -18.97 12.78 -8.66
CA THR A 142 -18.67 14.09 -8.06
C THR A 142 -19.74 14.56 -7.07
N LYS A 143 -20.85 13.84 -6.97
CA LYS A 143 -21.86 14.11 -5.93
C LYS A 143 -21.36 13.53 -4.61
N SER A 144 -20.49 14.26 -3.95
CA SER A 144 -19.88 13.91 -2.66
C SER A 144 -20.88 13.92 -1.50
N THR A 145 -22.03 13.28 -1.69
CA THR A 145 -23.02 13.09 -0.64
C THR A 145 -22.95 11.66 -0.15
N GLY A 146 -22.60 11.50 1.13
CA GLY A 146 -22.67 10.22 1.78
C GLY A 146 -21.41 9.35 1.63
N PHE A 147 -21.60 8.04 1.57
CA PHE A 147 -20.54 7.01 1.60
C PHE A 147 -19.65 6.98 0.36
N GLN A 148 -19.98 7.70 -0.69
CA GLN A 148 -19.17 7.77 -1.92
C GLN A 148 -17.80 8.45 -1.71
N ASN A 149 -17.64 9.15 -0.58
CA ASN A 149 -16.37 9.75 -0.21
C ASN A 149 -15.36 8.74 0.34
N TYR A 150 -15.82 7.55 0.79
CA TYR A 150 -14.93 6.50 1.24
C TYR A 150 -14.10 5.95 0.09
N ASN A 151 -12.78 5.77 0.33
CA ASN A 151 -11.78 5.38 -0.67
C ASN A 151 -11.73 6.33 -1.90
N ASN A 152 -12.27 7.54 -1.77
CA ASN A 152 -12.34 8.55 -2.84
C ASN A 152 -11.83 9.93 -2.35
N GLN A 153 -10.86 9.91 -1.47
CA GLN A 153 -10.24 11.04 -0.79
C GLN A 153 -8.76 10.72 -0.52
N PHE A 154 -8.08 11.57 0.22
CA PHE A 154 -6.75 11.25 0.74
C PHE A 154 -6.81 10.02 1.64
N VAL A 155 -5.97 9.02 1.34
CA VAL A 155 -5.81 7.79 2.13
C VAL A 155 -4.35 7.63 2.51
N PHE A 156 -4.10 7.19 3.72
CA PHE A 156 -2.79 6.82 4.23
C PHE A 156 -2.76 5.36 4.66
N ASN A 157 -1.79 4.61 4.14
CA ASN A 157 -1.58 3.20 4.45
C ASN A 157 -0.20 2.99 5.11
N ILE A 158 -0.12 2.07 6.05
CA ILE A 158 1.14 1.66 6.68
C ILE A 158 1.06 0.19 7.08
N GLY A 159 2.13 -0.57 6.88
CA GLY A 159 2.13 -1.99 7.21
C GLY A 159 3.39 -2.73 6.84
N ALA A 160 3.24 -4.04 6.69
CA ALA A 160 4.31 -4.97 6.32
C ALA A 160 4.37 -5.16 4.80
N SER A 161 5.60 -5.34 4.30
CA SER A 161 5.90 -5.64 2.90
C SER A 161 6.68 -6.95 2.83
N PHE A 162 6.32 -7.80 1.87
CA PHE A 162 6.92 -9.12 1.66
C PHE A 162 7.37 -9.26 0.21
N ASN A 163 8.55 -9.87 0.03
CA ASN A 163 9.01 -10.40 -1.25
C ASN A 163 8.53 -11.85 -1.36
N LEU A 164 7.87 -12.20 -2.47
CA LEU A 164 7.38 -13.53 -2.76
C LEU A 164 8.24 -14.24 -3.82
#